data_e2ccb37815070037f3e1ea2a352c5973
#
_entry.id   e2ccb37815070037f3e1ea2a352c5973
#
_cell.length_a   1.000
_cell.length_b   1.000
_cell.length_c   1.000
_cell.angle_alpha   90.00
_cell.angle_beta   90.00
_cell.angle_gamma   90.00
#
_symmetry.space_group_name_H-M   'P 1'
#
loop_
_entity.id
_entity.type
_entity.pdbx_description
1 polymer ?
#
loop_
_entity_poly.entity_id
_entity_poly.type
_entity_poly.pdbx_seq_one_letter_code
_entity_poly.pdbx_strand_id
1 'polypeptide(L)'
;MSLIRIAGAGPAGLAAAITLARAGRPVELYERREDCGARFGGDLQGLESFSGERSVLDELRDAGLETDFAHRGFSRGFQFNGKRADLHEFSQPAFYVVRRGTMADSIDQSLKRQALAAGVTLRFGEALDPAAADIIATGPRQRRPYAVCRGFVFKTDAPDLAVALLNDAAGLKGYSYLLVSNGEGCLCTSLWSDFRRVHQCLAEARRLLLDRWPVRVEEERPVGGWVHFSGRPRWSDGGALEVGEAAGLQDFLWAFGLRAALRSGVLAANSILAGDDFAEAATAHFGGFIKGGVVNRFLWEVGRHGRYRAPMAALRWRGAERLMQDFYRYNRLQQFLYPLARGYVRVMHPHLTV
;
A
#
# COMPACT_ATOMS: atom_id res chain seq x y z
N MET A 1 -14.52 -29.24 -12.39
CA MET A 1 -13.79 -28.36 -11.46
C MET A 1 -14.82 -27.48 -10.75
N SER A 2 -14.72 -27.30 -9.43
CA SER A 2 -15.63 -26.45 -8.66
C SER A 2 -15.44 -24.96 -9.02
N LEU A 3 -16.54 -24.21 -9.06
CA LEU A 3 -16.56 -22.77 -9.22
C LEU A 3 -15.90 -22.12 -8.00
N ILE A 4 -15.02 -21.13 -8.22
CA ILE A 4 -14.39 -20.34 -7.17
C ILE A 4 -15.08 -18.98 -7.09
N ARG A 5 -15.52 -18.58 -5.90
CA ARG A 5 -16.18 -17.30 -5.65
C ARG A 5 -15.28 -16.38 -4.84
N ILE A 6 -15.06 -15.17 -5.36
CA ILE A 6 -14.18 -14.17 -4.76
C ILE A 6 -14.99 -12.94 -4.38
N ALA A 7 -14.89 -12.49 -3.14
CA ALA A 7 -15.53 -11.27 -2.65
C ALA A 7 -14.55 -10.09 -2.70
N GLY A 8 -14.82 -9.12 -3.58
CA GLY A 8 -14.06 -7.87 -3.74
C GLY A 8 -13.14 -7.83 -4.95
N ALA A 9 -13.40 -6.91 -5.91
CA ALA A 9 -12.61 -6.68 -7.11
C ALA A 9 -11.52 -5.60 -6.93
N GLY A 10 -10.86 -5.59 -5.78
CA GLY A 10 -9.63 -4.86 -5.55
C GLY A 10 -8.40 -5.61 -6.10
N PRO A 11 -7.19 -5.03 -6.02
CA PRO A 11 -5.98 -5.63 -6.57
C PRO A 11 -5.72 -7.08 -6.11
N ALA A 12 -6.00 -7.41 -4.84
CA ALA A 12 -5.82 -8.76 -4.32
C ALA A 12 -6.81 -9.76 -4.95
N GLY A 13 -8.10 -9.40 -5.03
CA GLY A 13 -9.13 -10.26 -5.60
C GLY A 13 -8.94 -10.46 -7.10
N LEU A 14 -8.61 -9.39 -7.83
CA LEU A 14 -8.32 -9.46 -9.27
C LEU A 14 -7.08 -10.33 -9.55
N ALA A 15 -5.99 -10.17 -8.78
CA ALA A 15 -4.80 -10.99 -8.93
C ALA A 15 -5.11 -12.49 -8.69
N ALA A 16 -5.87 -12.81 -7.65
CA ALA A 16 -6.31 -14.19 -7.39
C ALA A 16 -7.18 -14.73 -8.54
N ALA A 17 -8.15 -13.94 -9.00
CA ALA A 17 -9.06 -14.34 -10.08
C ALA A 17 -8.32 -14.61 -11.39
N ILE A 18 -7.40 -13.73 -11.79
CA ILE A 18 -6.57 -13.89 -12.99
C ILE A 18 -5.75 -15.18 -12.91
N THR A 19 -5.07 -15.40 -11.78
CA THR A 19 -4.23 -16.59 -11.57
C THR A 19 -5.03 -17.88 -11.66
N LEU A 20 -6.19 -17.95 -11.01
CA LEU A 20 -7.09 -19.11 -11.02
C LEU A 20 -7.67 -19.36 -12.40
N ALA A 21 -8.18 -18.32 -13.07
CA ALA A 21 -8.81 -18.45 -14.38
C ALA A 21 -7.81 -18.89 -15.46
N ARG A 22 -6.58 -18.34 -15.45
CA ARG A 22 -5.51 -18.78 -16.35
C ARG A 22 -5.10 -20.24 -16.15
N ALA A 23 -5.29 -20.77 -14.94
CA ALA A 23 -5.11 -22.19 -14.64
C ALA A 23 -6.36 -23.05 -14.96
N GLY A 24 -7.34 -22.50 -15.68
CA GLY A 24 -8.55 -23.21 -16.14
C GLY A 24 -9.62 -23.39 -15.06
N ARG A 25 -9.57 -22.67 -13.93
CA ARG A 25 -10.62 -22.71 -12.91
C ARG A 25 -11.75 -21.74 -13.27
N PRO A 26 -13.02 -22.14 -13.19
CA PRO A 26 -14.14 -21.21 -13.32
C PRO A 26 -14.15 -20.25 -12.11
N VAL A 27 -14.22 -18.94 -12.36
CA VAL A 27 -14.15 -17.90 -11.31
C VAL A 27 -15.29 -16.90 -11.46
N GLU A 28 -16.02 -16.65 -10.38
CA GLU A 28 -16.90 -15.50 -10.24
C GLU A 28 -16.32 -14.54 -9.21
N LEU A 29 -16.21 -13.26 -9.59
CA LEU A 29 -15.71 -12.21 -8.72
C LEU A 29 -16.76 -11.13 -8.53
N TYR A 30 -17.08 -10.84 -7.28
CA TYR A 30 -18.16 -9.96 -6.87
C TYR A 30 -17.59 -8.63 -6.34
N GLU A 31 -18.14 -7.53 -6.81
CA GLU A 31 -17.80 -6.19 -6.35
C GLU A 31 -19.08 -5.39 -6.07
N ARG A 32 -19.21 -4.89 -4.84
CA ARG A 32 -20.38 -4.11 -4.40
C ARG A 32 -20.55 -2.77 -5.10
N ARG A 33 -19.48 -2.23 -5.69
CA ARG A 33 -19.48 -0.99 -6.46
C ARG A 33 -19.74 -1.28 -7.94
N GLU A 34 -19.94 -0.21 -8.69
CA GLU A 34 -20.27 -0.27 -10.11
C GLU A 34 -19.09 -0.66 -10.99
N ASP A 35 -17.85 -0.53 -10.49
CA ASP A 35 -16.63 -0.88 -11.24
C ASP A 35 -15.43 -1.13 -10.32
N CYS A 36 -14.39 -1.77 -10.88
CA CYS A 36 -13.08 -1.89 -10.26
C CYS A 36 -12.47 -0.50 -10.05
N GLY A 37 -11.93 -0.25 -8.87
CA GLY A 37 -11.32 1.03 -8.55
C GLY A 37 -12.32 2.16 -8.26
N ALA A 38 -13.63 1.98 -8.35
CA ALA A 38 -14.66 3.02 -8.14
C ALA A 38 -14.62 3.67 -6.73
N ARG A 39 -13.77 3.18 -5.83
CA ARG A 39 -13.45 3.82 -4.55
C ARG A 39 -12.57 5.06 -4.72
N PHE A 40 -11.80 5.16 -5.79
CA PHE A 40 -10.75 6.14 -6.00
C PHE A 40 -11.10 7.14 -7.10
N GLY A 41 -10.72 8.39 -6.92
CA GLY A 41 -10.98 9.48 -7.86
C GLY A 41 -9.79 9.85 -8.76
N GLY A 42 -8.89 8.90 -9.05
CA GLY A 42 -7.65 9.16 -9.78
C GLY A 42 -6.45 9.37 -8.87
N ASP A 43 -6.53 8.85 -7.64
CA ASP A 43 -5.45 8.92 -6.66
C ASP A 43 -4.15 8.38 -7.26
N LEU A 44 -3.06 9.14 -7.13
CA LEU A 44 -1.72 8.65 -7.42
C LEU A 44 -1.19 7.93 -6.19
N GLN A 45 -0.88 6.65 -6.33
CA GLN A 45 -0.36 5.82 -5.25
C GLN A 45 0.98 5.18 -5.63
N GLY A 46 1.79 4.89 -4.62
CA GLY A 46 3.04 4.18 -4.81
C GLY A 46 2.82 2.66 -4.87
N LEU A 47 3.28 2.04 -5.95
CA LEU A 47 3.53 0.61 -6.02
C LEU A 47 5.00 0.40 -5.65
N GLU A 48 5.25 -0.02 -4.42
CA GLU A 48 6.60 -0.04 -3.86
C GLU A 48 7.44 -1.19 -4.41
N SER A 49 8.74 -0.92 -4.58
CA SER A 49 9.76 -1.86 -5.04
C SER A 49 10.88 -2.05 -4.02
N PHE A 50 11.04 -1.12 -3.09
CA PHE A 50 12.13 -1.08 -2.11
C PHE A 50 12.08 -2.20 -1.06
N SER A 51 10.95 -2.87 -0.88
CA SER A 51 10.83 -3.98 0.07
C SER A 51 11.34 -5.32 -0.50
N GLY A 52 11.64 -5.39 -1.79
CA GLY A 52 12.16 -6.56 -2.48
C GLY A 52 13.55 -6.35 -3.07
N GLU A 53 14.12 -7.43 -3.56
CA GLU A 53 15.43 -7.43 -4.25
C GLU A 53 15.31 -7.16 -5.74
N ARG A 54 14.11 -7.37 -6.31
CA ARG A 54 13.78 -7.19 -7.72
C ARG A 54 12.73 -6.11 -7.90
N SER A 55 12.65 -5.57 -9.12
CA SER A 55 11.57 -4.66 -9.48
C SER A 55 10.21 -5.32 -9.27
N VAL A 56 9.28 -4.59 -8.63
CA VAL A 56 7.91 -5.06 -8.43
C VAL A 56 7.21 -5.35 -9.76
N LEU A 57 7.53 -4.63 -10.84
CA LEU A 57 6.95 -4.87 -12.16
C LEU A 57 7.40 -6.23 -12.73
N ASP A 58 8.67 -6.61 -12.52
CA ASP A 58 9.17 -7.92 -12.93
C ASP A 58 8.53 -9.04 -12.11
N GLU A 59 8.37 -8.84 -10.80
CA GLU A 59 7.65 -9.78 -9.95
C GLU A 59 6.19 -9.99 -10.38
N LEU A 60 5.50 -8.93 -10.81
CA LEU A 60 4.14 -9.04 -11.32
C LEU A 60 4.10 -9.84 -12.64
N ARG A 61 5.03 -9.57 -13.56
CA ARG A 61 5.13 -10.33 -14.83
C ARG A 61 5.43 -11.81 -14.59
N ASP A 62 6.36 -12.11 -13.69
CA ASP A 62 6.68 -13.49 -13.32
C ASP A 62 5.48 -14.21 -12.67
N ALA A 63 4.63 -13.47 -11.95
CA ALA A 63 3.38 -13.97 -11.41
C ALA A 63 2.25 -14.05 -12.46
N GLY A 64 2.54 -13.75 -13.73
CA GLY A 64 1.57 -13.78 -14.82
C GLY A 64 0.63 -12.57 -14.84
N LEU A 65 0.95 -11.46 -14.17
CA LEU A 65 0.16 -10.23 -14.22
C LEU A 65 0.83 -9.24 -15.20
N GLU A 66 0.07 -8.76 -16.16
CA GLU A 66 0.56 -7.75 -17.10
C GLU A 66 0.69 -6.37 -16.43
N THR A 67 1.63 -5.59 -16.89
CA THR A 67 1.95 -4.25 -16.35
C THR A 67 1.65 -3.16 -17.37
N ASP A 68 0.52 -3.29 -18.08
CA ASP A 68 0.03 -2.39 -19.14
C ASP A 68 -0.70 -1.13 -18.61
N PHE A 69 -0.70 -0.91 -17.30
CA PHE A 69 -1.21 0.30 -16.67
C PHE A 69 -0.17 1.45 -16.71
N ALA A 70 -0.64 2.69 -16.67
CA ALA A 70 0.25 3.85 -16.57
C ALA A 70 1.04 3.79 -15.27
N HIS A 71 2.37 3.84 -15.40
CA HIS A 71 3.27 3.87 -14.26
C HIS A 71 4.51 4.71 -14.53
N ARG A 72 5.06 5.32 -13.48
CA ARG A 72 6.30 6.09 -13.54
C ARG A 72 7.22 5.68 -12.41
N GLY A 73 8.41 5.18 -12.75
CA GLY A 73 9.42 4.78 -11.78
C GLY A 73 10.16 5.98 -11.18
N PHE A 74 10.35 5.96 -9.86
CA PHE A 74 11.10 6.97 -9.12
C PHE A 74 12.33 6.32 -8.47
N SER A 75 13.50 6.56 -9.07
CA SER A 75 14.81 6.20 -8.51
C SER A 75 15.46 7.34 -7.72
N ARG A 76 14.80 8.48 -7.60
CA ARG A 76 15.25 9.62 -6.81
C ARG A 76 14.05 10.34 -6.20
N GLY A 77 14.25 10.89 -5.01
CA GLY A 77 13.20 11.64 -4.33
C GLY A 77 13.76 12.44 -3.17
N PHE A 78 13.01 13.45 -2.75
CA PHE A 78 13.39 14.31 -1.64
C PHE A 78 12.75 13.83 -0.34
N GLN A 79 13.53 13.90 0.72
CA GLN A 79 13.04 13.87 2.09
C GLN A 79 13.17 15.25 2.69
N PHE A 80 12.07 15.80 3.19
CA PHE A 80 11.97 17.16 3.70
C PHE A 80 11.40 17.16 5.13
N ASN A 81 11.88 18.02 6.01
CA ASN A 81 11.36 18.12 7.38
C ASN A 81 10.74 19.51 7.71
N GLY A 82 10.47 20.30 6.69
CA GLY A 82 9.99 21.68 6.81
C GLY A 82 11.11 22.73 6.85
N LYS A 83 12.39 22.31 6.93
CA LYS A 83 13.56 23.20 6.90
C LYS A 83 14.62 22.73 5.92
N ARG A 84 15.01 21.48 6.01
CA ARG A 84 16.04 20.84 5.20
C ARG A 84 15.42 19.81 4.28
N ALA A 85 15.82 19.83 3.01
CA ALA A 85 15.53 18.81 2.03
C ALA A 85 16.82 18.06 1.69
N ASP A 86 16.76 16.73 1.76
CA ASP A 86 17.83 15.83 1.35
C ASP A 86 17.34 15.05 0.12
N LEU A 87 18.16 15.02 -0.95
CA LEU A 87 17.92 14.17 -2.12
C LEU A 87 18.45 12.78 -1.83
N HIS A 88 17.65 11.77 -2.13
CA HIS A 88 18.04 10.37 -2.07
C HIS A 88 17.93 9.74 -3.46
N GLU A 89 18.92 8.91 -3.79
CA GLU A 89 18.99 8.20 -5.05
C GLU A 89 19.06 6.69 -4.79
N PHE A 90 18.48 5.93 -5.70
CA PHE A 90 18.40 4.48 -5.70
C PHE A 90 18.93 3.96 -7.03
N SER A 91 19.57 2.80 -7.02
CA SER A 91 20.10 2.16 -8.24
C SER A 91 18.98 1.74 -9.21
N GLN A 92 17.79 1.46 -8.68
CA GLN A 92 16.57 1.14 -9.41
C GLN A 92 15.39 1.94 -8.83
N PRO A 93 14.23 2.03 -9.53
CA PRO A 93 13.07 2.69 -8.96
C PRO A 93 12.68 2.11 -7.59
N ALA A 94 12.70 2.97 -6.56
CA ALA A 94 12.25 2.61 -5.21
C ALA A 94 10.75 2.28 -5.19
N PHE A 95 9.99 2.96 -6.01
CA PHE A 95 8.56 2.72 -6.23
C PHE A 95 8.14 3.24 -7.60
N TYR A 96 6.99 2.77 -8.04
CA TYR A 96 6.31 3.30 -9.22
C TYR A 96 5.07 4.05 -8.78
N VAL A 97 4.90 5.27 -9.26
CA VAL A 97 3.61 5.98 -9.15
C VAL A 97 2.65 5.36 -10.14
N VAL A 98 1.50 4.93 -9.65
CA VAL A 98 0.41 4.37 -10.43
C VAL A 98 -0.88 5.10 -10.12
N ARG A 99 -1.79 5.17 -11.09
CA ARG A 99 -3.12 5.72 -10.91
C ARG A 99 -4.08 4.66 -10.42
N ARG A 100 -4.94 5.03 -9.46
CA ARG A 100 -6.06 4.22 -8.98
C ARG A 100 -7.37 4.78 -9.51
N GLY A 101 -8.35 3.94 -9.72
CA GLY A 101 -9.68 4.38 -10.12
C GLY A 101 -10.19 3.74 -11.39
N THR A 102 -11.23 4.36 -11.99
CA THR A 102 -11.94 3.84 -13.16
C THR A 102 -11.38 4.33 -14.49
N MET A 103 -10.30 5.13 -14.48
CA MET A 103 -9.63 5.56 -15.71
C MET A 103 -8.95 4.39 -16.41
N ALA A 104 -9.02 4.37 -17.75
CA ALA A 104 -8.58 3.25 -18.58
C ALA A 104 -7.11 2.85 -18.36
N ASP A 105 -6.26 3.80 -17.99
CA ASP A 105 -4.83 3.63 -17.73
C ASP A 105 -4.50 3.28 -16.26
N SER A 106 -5.52 3.19 -15.38
CA SER A 106 -5.30 2.82 -13.98
C SER A 106 -4.93 1.35 -13.80
N ILE A 107 -4.23 1.04 -12.71
CA ILE A 107 -3.90 -0.36 -12.36
C ILE A 107 -5.18 -1.18 -12.12
N ASP A 108 -6.24 -0.58 -11.58
CA ASP A 108 -7.51 -1.25 -11.32
C ASP A 108 -8.16 -1.71 -12.64
N GLN A 109 -8.16 -0.85 -13.67
CA GLN A 109 -8.75 -1.17 -14.98
C GLN A 109 -7.87 -2.11 -15.80
N SER A 110 -6.53 -2.02 -15.69
CA SER A 110 -5.64 -3.02 -16.28
C SER A 110 -5.94 -4.42 -15.74
N LEU A 111 -5.98 -4.58 -14.43
CA LEU A 111 -6.29 -5.88 -13.81
C LEU A 111 -7.71 -6.37 -14.17
N LYS A 112 -8.70 -5.46 -14.28
CA LYS A 112 -10.04 -5.81 -14.77
C LYS A 112 -10.01 -6.37 -16.18
N ARG A 113 -9.31 -5.71 -17.12
CA ARG A 113 -9.16 -6.20 -18.49
C ARG A 113 -8.55 -7.60 -18.55
N GLN A 114 -7.48 -7.81 -17.76
CA GLN A 114 -6.80 -9.11 -17.66
C GLN A 114 -7.74 -10.20 -17.10
N ALA A 115 -8.52 -9.88 -16.07
CA ALA A 115 -9.50 -10.82 -15.51
C ALA A 115 -10.56 -11.23 -16.54
N LEU A 116 -11.12 -10.24 -17.26
CA LEU A 116 -12.09 -10.50 -18.34
C LEU A 116 -11.47 -11.34 -19.47
N ALA A 117 -10.25 -11.00 -19.90
CA ALA A 117 -9.54 -11.75 -20.94
C ALA A 117 -9.21 -13.20 -20.51
N ALA A 118 -9.03 -13.44 -19.21
CA ALA A 118 -8.85 -14.78 -18.64
C ALA A 118 -10.17 -15.57 -18.46
N GLY A 119 -11.34 -14.96 -18.75
CA GLY A 119 -12.64 -15.60 -18.63
C GLY A 119 -13.29 -15.52 -17.25
N VAL A 120 -12.84 -14.59 -16.39
CA VAL A 120 -13.48 -14.33 -15.09
C VAL A 120 -14.84 -13.69 -15.30
N THR A 121 -15.87 -14.20 -14.62
CA THR A 121 -17.19 -13.56 -14.56
C THR A 121 -17.17 -12.48 -13.47
N LEU A 122 -17.26 -11.20 -13.88
CA LEU A 122 -17.33 -10.05 -12.96
C LEU A 122 -18.79 -9.68 -12.70
N ARG A 123 -19.16 -9.56 -11.42
CA ARG A 123 -20.49 -9.16 -10.94
C ARG A 123 -20.37 -7.85 -10.16
N PHE A 124 -20.72 -6.76 -10.82
CA PHE A 124 -20.73 -5.41 -10.24
C PHE A 124 -22.06 -5.08 -9.60
N GLY A 125 -22.06 -4.21 -8.59
CA GLY A 125 -23.24 -3.86 -7.81
C GLY A 125 -23.70 -4.96 -6.85
N GLU A 126 -22.96 -6.06 -6.77
CA GLU A 126 -23.28 -7.24 -5.97
C GLU A 126 -22.26 -7.43 -4.85
N ALA A 127 -22.73 -7.61 -3.62
CA ALA A 127 -21.90 -7.97 -2.47
C ALA A 127 -22.06 -9.47 -2.19
N LEU A 128 -20.96 -10.21 -2.27
CA LEU A 128 -20.97 -11.61 -1.84
C LEU A 128 -20.83 -11.70 -0.32
N ASP A 129 -21.68 -12.53 0.31
CA ASP A 129 -21.52 -12.86 1.72
C ASP A 129 -20.14 -13.55 1.91
N PRO A 130 -19.30 -13.09 2.85
CA PRO A 130 -18.05 -13.75 3.18
C PRO A 130 -18.17 -15.26 3.46
N ALA A 131 -19.29 -15.70 4.02
CA ALA A 131 -19.54 -17.13 4.30
C ALA A 131 -19.75 -17.96 3.01
N ALA A 132 -20.08 -17.32 1.88
CA ALA A 132 -20.27 -17.97 0.60
C ALA A 132 -19.03 -17.80 -0.33
N ALA A 133 -17.99 -17.12 0.13
CA ALA A 133 -16.78 -16.88 -0.62
C ALA A 133 -15.72 -17.95 -0.38
N ASP A 134 -14.93 -18.28 -1.40
CA ASP A 134 -13.68 -19.04 -1.24
C ASP A 134 -12.50 -18.12 -0.92
N ILE A 135 -12.53 -16.87 -1.46
CA ILE A 135 -11.52 -15.84 -1.20
C ILE A 135 -12.21 -14.52 -0.81
N ILE A 136 -11.74 -13.90 0.27
CA ILE A 136 -12.21 -12.62 0.77
C ILE A 136 -11.14 -11.55 0.50
N ALA A 137 -11.43 -10.60 -0.39
CA ALA A 137 -10.58 -9.50 -0.82
C ALA A 137 -11.31 -8.13 -0.69
N THR A 138 -12.26 -8.01 0.23
CA THR A 138 -13.17 -6.87 0.36
C THR A 138 -12.54 -5.57 0.89
N GLY A 139 -11.21 -5.57 1.08
CA GLY A 139 -10.52 -4.47 1.75
C GLY A 139 -10.72 -4.50 3.26
N PRO A 140 -10.54 -3.37 3.96
CA PRO A 140 -10.47 -3.36 5.42
C PRO A 140 -11.79 -3.81 6.07
N ARG A 141 -11.70 -4.77 6.99
CA ARG A 141 -12.82 -5.30 7.77
C ARG A 141 -12.84 -4.77 9.23
N GLN A 142 -11.75 -4.13 9.66
CA GLN A 142 -11.65 -3.58 11.00
C GLN A 142 -12.48 -2.31 11.14
N ARG A 143 -13.16 -2.14 12.30
CA ARG A 143 -13.99 -0.97 12.57
C ARG A 143 -13.18 0.32 12.82
N ARG A 144 -11.95 0.19 13.33
CA ARG A 144 -11.09 1.33 13.65
C ARG A 144 -9.88 1.35 12.72
N PRO A 145 -9.69 2.41 11.95
CA PRO A 145 -8.52 2.56 11.11
C PRO A 145 -7.27 2.75 11.96
N TYR A 146 -6.15 2.33 11.42
CA TYR A 146 -4.83 2.54 11.97
C TYR A 146 -4.28 3.92 11.61
N ALA A 147 -4.54 4.36 10.37
CA ALA A 147 -4.18 5.68 9.91
C ALA A 147 -5.27 6.27 9.02
N VAL A 148 -5.24 7.58 8.85
CA VAL A 148 -6.07 8.32 7.90
C VAL A 148 -5.16 9.03 6.90
N CYS A 149 -5.54 9.00 5.63
CA CYS A 149 -4.93 9.78 4.57
C CYS A 149 -5.94 10.76 4.01
N ARG A 150 -5.53 12.01 3.80
CA ARG A 150 -6.31 13.06 3.13
C ARG A 150 -5.41 13.89 2.25
N GLY A 151 -5.93 14.30 1.11
CA GLY A 151 -5.21 15.12 0.16
C GLY A 151 -6.04 15.51 -1.03
N PHE A 152 -5.37 15.83 -2.11
CA PHE A 152 -5.99 16.16 -3.39
C PHE A 152 -5.07 15.74 -4.54
N VAL A 153 -5.68 15.40 -5.66
CA VAL A 153 -5.03 15.27 -6.96
C VAL A 153 -5.32 16.51 -7.80
N PHE A 154 -4.42 16.85 -8.70
CA PHE A 154 -4.51 18.07 -9.50
C PHE A 154 -3.75 17.92 -10.81
N LYS A 155 -4.04 18.76 -11.80
CA LYS A 155 -3.24 18.91 -13.01
C LYS A 155 -2.11 19.91 -12.79
N THR A 156 -0.97 19.68 -13.45
CA THR A 156 0.20 20.55 -13.38
C THR A 156 1.11 20.37 -14.59
N ASP A 157 1.86 21.41 -14.92
CA ASP A 157 2.93 21.40 -15.93
C ASP A 157 4.32 21.17 -15.31
N ALA A 158 4.38 20.96 -13.99
CA ALA A 158 5.62 20.73 -13.27
C ALA A 158 6.27 19.39 -13.68
N PRO A 159 7.62 19.32 -13.66
CA PRO A 159 8.33 18.07 -13.91
C PRO A 159 8.03 17.01 -12.84
N ASP A 160 8.26 15.75 -13.20
CA ASP A 160 8.10 14.61 -12.29
C ASP A 160 8.88 14.85 -10.98
N LEU A 161 8.20 14.65 -9.86
CA LEU A 161 8.72 14.97 -8.53
C LEU A 161 8.19 13.98 -7.49
N ALA A 162 9.06 13.55 -6.58
CA ALA A 162 8.69 12.78 -5.40
C ALA A 162 9.28 13.43 -4.15
N VAL A 163 8.42 13.85 -3.22
CA VAL A 163 8.81 14.44 -1.95
C VAL A 163 8.06 13.77 -0.80
N ALA A 164 8.79 13.33 0.23
CA ALA A 164 8.23 12.92 1.51
C ALA A 164 8.52 14.01 2.56
N LEU A 165 7.48 14.57 3.16
CA LEU A 165 7.57 15.56 4.24
C LEU A 165 7.40 14.87 5.60
N LEU A 166 8.44 14.94 6.43
CA LEU A 166 8.50 14.39 7.78
C LEU A 166 8.38 15.52 8.81
N ASN A 167 7.15 15.84 9.17
CA ASN A 167 6.84 16.92 10.10
C ASN A 167 5.52 16.66 10.81
N ASP A 168 5.54 16.57 12.15
CA ASP A 168 4.34 16.26 12.94
C ASP A 168 3.22 17.31 12.81
N ALA A 169 3.54 18.56 12.46
CA ALA A 169 2.52 19.57 12.20
C ALA A 169 1.78 19.32 10.86
N ALA A 170 2.46 18.67 9.93
CA ALA A 170 1.93 18.32 8.61
C ALA A 170 1.40 16.89 8.53
N GLY A 171 1.92 15.95 9.34
CA GLY A 171 1.51 14.55 9.34
C GLY A 171 1.82 13.87 10.65
N LEU A 172 0.92 14.01 11.64
CA LEU A 172 1.15 13.61 13.03
C LEU A 172 1.44 12.11 13.16
N LYS A 173 2.65 11.78 13.66
CA LYS A 173 3.22 10.42 13.72
C LYS A 173 3.33 9.72 12.36
N GLY A 174 3.02 10.42 11.28
CA GLY A 174 3.02 9.93 9.93
C GLY A 174 3.96 10.73 9.02
N TYR A 175 3.45 11.08 7.86
CA TYR A 175 4.17 11.88 6.88
C TYR A 175 3.18 12.52 5.89
N SER A 176 3.66 13.51 5.15
CA SER A 176 2.94 14.03 3.98
C SER A 176 3.79 13.83 2.74
N TYR A 177 3.18 13.91 1.57
CA TYR A 177 3.92 13.75 0.32
C TYR A 177 3.37 14.63 -0.78
N LEU A 178 4.26 14.98 -1.70
CA LEU A 178 3.96 15.57 -2.99
C LEU A 178 4.55 14.67 -4.07
N LEU A 179 3.68 14.12 -4.90
CA LEU A 179 4.05 13.35 -6.07
C LEU A 179 3.57 14.11 -7.30
N VAL A 180 4.43 14.25 -8.30
CA VAL A 180 4.06 14.75 -9.63
C VAL A 180 4.52 13.72 -10.65
N SER A 181 3.64 13.32 -11.54
CA SER A 181 3.91 12.31 -12.56
C SER A 181 3.03 12.54 -13.78
N ASN A 182 3.65 12.66 -14.96
CA ASN A 182 2.94 12.76 -16.24
C ASN A 182 1.85 13.84 -16.28
N GLY A 183 2.14 15.04 -15.79
CA GLY A 183 1.22 16.18 -15.82
C GLY A 183 0.13 16.16 -14.73
N GLU A 184 0.18 15.22 -13.80
CA GLU A 184 -0.70 15.17 -12.64
C GLU A 184 0.09 15.20 -11.34
N GLY A 185 -0.49 15.82 -10.33
CA GLY A 185 0.07 15.87 -8.99
C GLY A 185 -0.87 15.26 -7.95
N CYS A 186 -0.28 14.78 -6.86
CA CYS A 186 -0.99 14.35 -5.67
C CYS A 186 -0.28 14.88 -4.44
N LEU A 187 -0.99 15.64 -3.61
CA LEU A 187 -0.50 16.09 -2.33
C LEU A 187 -1.40 15.52 -1.23
N CYS A 188 -0.82 14.74 -0.33
CA CYS A 188 -1.55 14.12 0.75
C CYS A 188 -0.81 14.23 2.07
N THR A 189 -1.58 14.17 3.16
CA THR A 189 -1.08 13.92 4.51
C THR A 189 -1.66 12.63 5.07
N SER A 190 -0.84 11.92 5.82
CA SER A 190 -1.22 10.68 6.51
C SER A 190 -0.93 10.82 8.00
N LEU A 191 -1.94 10.59 8.82
CA LEU A 191 -1.87 10.67 10.28
C LEU A 191 -2.04 9.30 10.91
N TRP A 192 -1.25 9.02 11.95
CA TRP A 192 -1.33 7.80 12.76
C TRP A 192 -1.86 8.05 14.18
N SER A 193 -2.29 9.27 14.48
CA SER A 193 -2.99 9.62 15.72
C SER A 193 -3.75 10.92 15.52
N ASP A 194 -4.69 11.22 16.43
CA ASP A 194 -5.54 12.43 16.45
C ASP A 194 -6.09 12.79 15.05
N PHE A 195 -6.86 11.90 14.48
CA PHE A 195 -7.38 12.00 13.11
C PHE A 195 -8.25 13.25 12.87
N ARG A 196 -8.76 13.89 13.94
CA ARG A 196 -9.52 15.15 13.84
C ARG A 196 -8.67 16.28 13.27
N ARG A 197 -7.34 16.21 13.42
CA ARG A 197 -6.41 17.22 12.92
C ARG A 197 -6.06 17.09 11.44
N VAL A 198 -6.63 16.12 10.72
CA VAL A 198 -6.22 15.81 9.35
C VAL A 198 -6.30 17.00 8.40
N HIS A 199 -7.32 17.85 8.51
CA HIS A 199 -7.45 19.04 7.67
C HIS A 199 -6.42 20.12 8.03
N GLN A 200 -6.13 20.32 9.33
CA GLN A 200 -5.07 21.23 9.79
C GLN A 200 -3.69 20.75 9.32
N CYS A 201 -3.42 19.46 9.44
CA CYS A 201 -2.16 18.87 8.95
C CYS A 201 -2.02 18.98 7.43
N LEU A 202 -3.11 18.77 6.68
CA LEU A 202 -3.11 18.92 5.24
C LEU A 202 -2.82 20.37 4.81
N ALA A 203 -3.41 21.36 5.49
CA ALA A 203 -3.15 22.77 5.20
C ALA A 203 -1.67 23.11 5.43
N GLU A 204 -1.07 22.61 6.53
CA GLU A 204 0.35 22.82 6.80
C GLU A 204 1.26 22.07 5.82
N ALA A 205 0.88 20.84 5.43
CA ALA A 205 1.58 20.09 4.40
C ALA A 205 1.59 20.85 3.07
N ARG A 206 0.41 21.36 2.66
CA ARG A 206 0.27 22.17 1.45
C ARG A 206 1.19 23.39 1.48
N ARG A 207 1.14 24.16 2.58
CA ARG A 207 1.99 25.33 2.77
C ARG A 207 3.47 24.97 2.64
N LEU A 208 3.97 24.03 3.44
CA LEU A 208 5.39 23.67 3.46
C LEU A 208 5.90 23.09 2.13
N LEU A 209 5.11 22.26 1.49
CA LEU A 209 5.50 21.61 0.25
C LEU A 209 5.47 22.57 -0.93
N LEU A 210 4.41 23.38 -1.07
CA LEU A 210 4.28 24.31 -2.19
C LEU A 210 5.17 25.55 -2.03
N ASP A 211 5.47 25.99 -0.80
CA ASP A 211 6.48 27.04 -0.57
C ASP A 211 7.88 26.58 -1.04
N ARG A 212 8.21 25.30 -0.87
CA ARG A 212 9.54 24.76 -1.22
C ARG A 212 9.63 24.26 -2.65
N TRP A 213 8.57 23.70 -3.18
CA TRP A 213 8.42 23.24 -4.58
C TRP A 213 7.17 23.88 -5.16
N PRO A 214 7.28 25.10 -5.73
CA PRO A 214 6.13 25.77 -6.34
C PRO A 214 5.68 24.97 -7.58
N VAL A 215 4.55 24.34 -7.47
CA VAL A 215 3.89 23.66 -8.59
C VAL A 215 2.54 24.32 -8.83
N ARG A 216 2.17 24.47 -10.08
CA ARG A 216 0.85 24.98 -10.48
C ARG A 216 -0.19 23.90 -10.13
N VAL A 217 -1.23 24.29 -9.43
CA VAL A 217 -2.31 23.39 -9.01
C VAL A 217 -3.57 23.78 -9.74
N GLU A 218 -4.04 22.93 -10.64
CA GLU A 218 -5.26 23.11 -11.43
C GLU A 218 -6.20 21.93 -11.27
N GLU A 219 -7.50 22.15 -11.41
CA GLU A 219 -8.51 21.10 -11.36
C GLU A 219 -8.41 20.20 -10.10
N GLU A 220 -8.22 20.83 -8.95
CA GLU A 220 -8.04 20.13 -7.67
C GLU A 220 -9.25 19.26 -7.33
N ARG A 221 -9.02 17.98 -7.02
CA ARG A 221 -10.04 17.02 -6.60
C ARG A 221 -9.62 16.34 -5.29
N PRO A 222 -10.50 16.27 -4.28
CA PRO A 222 -10.16 15.67 -3.00
C PRO A 222 -9.98 14.15 -3.12
N VAL A 223 -9.00 13.63 -2.39
CA VAL A 223 -8.74 12.19 -2.26
C VAL A 223 -8.50 11.83 -0.81
N GLY A 224 -8.59 10.55 -0.48
CA GLY A 224 -8.23 10.06 0.84
C GLY A 224 -8.83 8.71 1.17
N GLY A 225 -8.42 8.19 2.31
CA GLY A 225 -8.84 6.88 2.76
C GLY A 225 -8.42 6.57 4.18
N TRP A 226 -8.83 5.38 4.59
CA TRP A 226 -8.46 4.77 5.85
C TRP A 226 -7.45 3.67 5.59
N VAL A 227 -6.49 3.52 6.48
CA VAL A 227 -5.48 2.47 6.42
C VAL A 227 -5.71 1.51 7.59
N HIS A 228 -5.68 0.23 7.30
CA HIS A 228 -5.85 -0.81 8.29
C HIS A 228 -4.65 -1.75 8.27
N PHE A 229 -4.18 -2.11 9.44
CA PHE A 229 -3.04 -3.00 9.63
C PHE A 229 -3.34 -4.00 10.75
N SER A 230 -2.87 -5.22 10.59
CA SER A 230 -2.82 -6.22 11.66
C SER A 230 -1.40 -6.79 11.77
N GLY A 231 -0.84 -6.77 12.98
CA GLY A 231 0.40 -7.49 13.28
C GLY A 231 0.20 -9.01 13.38
N ARG A 232 -1.06 -9.44 13.35
CA ARG A 232 -1.49 -10.84 13.25
C ARG A 232 -2.57 -10.93 12.17
N PRO A 233 -2.19 -10.98 10.90
CA PRO A 233 -3.15 -11.15 9.82
C PRO A 233 -4.01 -12.39 10.05
N ARG A 234 -5.25 -12.29 9.64
CA ARG A 234 -6.16 -13.41 9.60
C ARG A 234 -6.13 -13.98 8.19
N TRP A 235 -5.59 -15.18 8.04
CA TRP A 235 -5.43 -15.79 6.72
C TRP A 235 -6.66 -16.56 6.25
N SER A 236 -7.60 -16.83 7.16
CA SER A 236 -8.87 -17.48 6.83
C SER A 236 -10.02 -17.04 7.74
N ASP A 237 -11.26 -17.11 7.24
CA ASP A 237 -12.49 -16.87 7.97
C ASP A 237 -13.55 -17.89 7.51
N GLY A 238 -13.96 -18.80 8.40
CA GLY A 238 -14.96 -19.82 8.08
C GLY A 238 -14.60 -20.75 6.91
N GLY A 239 -13.29 -20.92 6.62
CA GLY A 239 -12.79 -21.69 5.48
C GLY A 239 -12.45 -20.86 4.25
N ALA A 240 -12.95 -19.63 4.13
CA ALA A 240 -12.55 -18.70 3.08
C ALA A 240 -11.16 -18.11 3.33
N LEU A 241 -10.33 -17.95 2.29
CA LEU A 241 -9.00 -17.35 2.40
C LEU A 241 -9.11 -15.83 2.43
N GLU A 242 -8.45 -15.16 3.39
CA GLU A 242 -8.41 -13.70 3.45
C GLU A 242 -7.11 -13.15 2.84
N VAL A 243 -7.23 -12.19 1.91
CA VAL A 243 -6.09 -11.61 1.19
C VAL A 243 -6.08 -10.08 1.23
N GLY A 244 -4.91 -9.50 1.06
CA GLY A 244 -4.74 -8.04 1.06
C GLY A 244 -5.15 -7.38 2.37
N GLU A 245 -5.76 -6.21 2.27
CA GLU A 245 -6.18 -5.43 3.45
C GLU A 245 -7.33 -6.10 4.24
N ALA A 246 -8.06 -7.07 3.64
CA ALA A 246 -9.05 -7.86 4.35
C ALA A 246 -8.38 -8.73 5.44
N ALA A 247 -7.23 -9.33 5.13
CA ALA A 247 -6.38 -10.02 6.11
C ALA A 247 -5.68 -9.07 7.09
N GLY A 248 -5.74 -7.75 6.87
CA GLY A 248 -4.97 -6.75 7.61
C GLY A 248 -3.53 -6.57 7.10
N LEU A 249 -3.26 -7.00 5.87
CA LEU A 249 -1.94 -6.96 5.26
C LEU A 249 -1.68 -5.59 4.63
N GLN A 250 -0.81 -4.80 5.27
CA GLN A 250 -0.43 -3.45 4.87
C GLN A 250 0.98 -3.14 5.41
N ASP A 251 1.71 -2.24 4.77
CA ASP A 251 2.94 -1.72 5.36
C ASP A 251 2.63 -0.82 6.56
N PHE A 252 3.22 -1.16 7.70
CA PHE A 252 2.93 -0.50 8.97
C PHE A 252 3.67 0.82 9.15
N LEU A 253 4.66 1.10 8.32
CA LEU A 253 5.45 2.33 8.37
C LEU A 253 4.93 3.41 7.42
N TRP A 254 4.79 3.09 6.14
CA TRP A 254 4.48 4.03 5.07
C TRP A 254 3.09 3.82 4.44
N ALA A 255 2.35 2.81 4.88
CA ALA A 255 1.04 2.45 4.34
C ALA A 255 1.02 2.07 2.85
N PHE A 256 2.12 1.54 2.30
CA PHE A 256 2.10 0.91 0.99
C PHE A 256 1.41 -0.45 1.09
N GLY A 257 0.43 -0.71 0.23
CA GLY A 257 -0.36 -1.95 0.32
C GLY A 257 -0.55 -2.67 -1.02
N LEU A 258 -0.28 -2.01 -2.15
CA LEU A 258 -0.58 -2.57 -3.47
C LEU A 258 0.20 -3.86 -3.76
N ARG A 259 1.53 -3.86 -3.55
CA ARG A 259 2.37 -5.03 -3.76
C ARG A 259 1.94 -6.20 -2.88
N ALA A 260 1.73 -5.95 -1.58
CA ALA A 260 1.29 -6.98 -0.65
C ALA A 260 -0.10 -7.54 -1.01
N ALA A 261 -1.03 -6.69 -1.48
CA ALA A 261 -2.34 -7.10 -1.95
C ALA A 261 -2.24 -8.02 -3.17
N LEU A 262 -1.51 -7.60 -4.21
CA LEU A 262 -1.31 -8.40 -5.43
C LEU A 262 -0.67 -9.75 -5.12
N ARG A 263 0.43 -9.75 -4.36
CA ARG A 263 1.15 -10.98 -3.98
C ARG A 263 0.31 -11.93 -3.15
N SER A 264 -0.48 -11.43 -2.20
CA SER A 264 -1.35 -12.29 -1.38
C SER A 264 -2.47 -12.93 -2.19
N GLY A 265 -3.01 -12.20 -3.19
CA GLY A 265 -4.00 -12.76 -4.11
C GLY A 265 -3.42 -13.89 -4.97
N VAL A 266 -2.24 -13.67 -5.58
CA VAL A 266 -1.53 -14.72 -6.34
C VAL A 266 -1.19 -15.93 -5.45
N LEU A 267 -0.70 -15.68 -4.23
CA LEU A 267 -0.34 -16.75 -3.31
C LEU A 267 -1.56 -17.61 -2.92
N ALA A 268 -2.70 -16.97 -2.61
CA ALA A 268 -3.94 -17.69 -2.30
C ALA A 268 -4.42 -18.54 -3.49
N ALA A 269 -4.36 -17.99 -4.70
CA ALA A 269 -4.70 -18.74 -5.90
C ALA A 269 -3.79 -19.97 -6.10
N ASN A 270 -2.48 -19.79 -5.94
CA ASN A 270 -1.51 -20.88 -6.07
C ASN A 270 -1.73 -21.95 -4.98
N SER A 271 -2.03 -21.58 -3.74
CA SER A 271 -2.35 -22.53 -2.68
C SER A 271 -3.59 -23.36 -3.02
N ILE A 272 -4.65 -22.74 -3.56
CA ILE A 272 -5.85 -23.46 -4.01
C ILE A 272 -5.52 -24.44 -5.17
N LEU A 273 -4.65 -24.03 -6.10
CA LEU A 273 -4.28 -24.87 -7.24
C LEU A 273 -3.41 -26.06 -6.85
N ALA A 274 -2.49 -25.86 -5.89
CA ALA A 274 -1.59 -26.90 -5.40
C ALA A 274 -2.24 -27.77 -4.30
N GLY A 275 -3.30 -27.28 -3.64
CA GLY A 275 -3.88 -27.93 -2.48
C GLY A 275 -3.08 -27.69 -1.19
N ASP A 276 -2.28 -26.64 -1.15
CA ASP A 276 -1.42 -26.28 -0.04
C ASP A 276 -2.17 -25.47 1.04
N ASP A 277 -1.65 -25.47 2.28
CA ASP A 277 -2.14 -24.58 3.34
C ASP A 277 -1.71 -23.14 3.09
N PHE A 278 -2.68 -22.32 2.70
CA PHE A 278 -2.46 -20.90 2.46
C PHE A 278 -1.98 -20.15 3.72
N ALA A 279 -2.46 -20.49 4.90
CA ALA A 279 -2.07 -19.79 6.13
C ALA A 279 -0.59 -20.04 6.46
N GLU A 280 -0.10 -21.24 6.23
CA GLU A 280 1.31 -21.56 6.34
C GLU A 280 2.14 -20.81 5.29
N ALA A 281 1.76 -20.89 4.02
CA ALA A 281 2.43 -20.20 2.92
C ALA A 281 2.46 -18.67 3.12
N ALA A 282 1.34 -18.08 3.52
CA ALA A 282 1.23 -16.64 3.78
C ALA A 282 2.04 -16.21 5.02
N THR A 283 2.08 -17.02 6.06
CA THR A 283 2.89 -16.75 7.26
C THR A 283 4.38 -16.82 6.94
N ALA A 284 4.81 -17.80 6.15
CA ALA A 284 6.20 -17.91 5.69
C ALA A 284 6.59 -16.70 4.83
N HIS A 285 5.69 -16.30 3.91
CA HIS A 285 5.97 -15.22 2.97
C HIS A 285 5.93 -13.82 3.60
N PHE A 286 4.91 -13.52 4.40
CA PHE A 286 4.66 -12.17 4.94
C PHE A 286 5.10 -11.98 6.40
N GLY A 287 5.46 -13.04 7.12
CA GLY A 287 5.78 -12.97 8.56
C GLY A 287 6.95 -12.02 8.86
N GLY A 288 8.00 -12.03 8.04
CA GLY A 288 9.12 -11.10 8.15
C GLY A 288 8.72 -9.64 7.89
N PHE A 289 7.96 -9.39 6.83
CA PHE A 289 7.41 -8.08 6.48
C PHE A 289 6.55 -7.49 7.61
N ILE A 290 5.67 -8.28 8.20
CA ILE A 290 4.77 -7.86 9.27
C ILE A 290 5.54 -7.55 10.56
N LYS A 291 6.42 -8.47 11.00
CA LYS A 291 7.22 -8.29 12.23
C LYS A 291 8.21 -7.13 12.07
N GLY A 292 8.85 -7.02 10.90
CA GLY A 292 9.71 -5.89 10.55
C GLY A 292 8.95 -4.57 10.59
N GLY A 293 7.74 -4.52 10.04
CA GLY A 293 6.85 -3.37 10.09
C GLY A 293 6.56 -2.89 11.51
N VAL A 294 6.28 -3.82 12.45
CA VAL A 294 6.08 -3.47 13.88
C VAL A 294 7.33 -2.82 14.48
N VAL A 295 8.53 -3.36 14.20
CA VAL A 295 9.78 -2.77 14.70
C VAL A 295 10.06 -1.43 14.05
N ASN A 296 9.85 -1.30 12.74
CA ASN A 296 10.05 -0.05 12.01
C ASN A 296 9.13 1.05 12.54
N ARG A 297 7.87 0.71 12.83
CA ARG A 297 6.93 1.64 13.45
C ARG A 297 7.37 2.11 14.82
N PHE A 298 7.83 1.20 15.66
CA PHE A 298 8.41 1.52 16.97
C PHE A 298 9.60 2.47 16.85
N LEU A 299 10.57 2.14 16.01
CA LEU A 299 11.75 2.98 15.79
C LEU A 299 11.39 4.36 15.23
N TRP A 300 10.40 4.43 14.34
CA TRP A 300 9.87 5.68 13.82
C TRP A 300 9.26 6.56 14.90
N GLU A 301 8.41 6.01 15.76
CA GLU A 301 7.74 6.77 16.80
C GLU A 301 8.71 7.25 17.88
N VAL A 302 9.73 6.48 18.22
CA VAL A 302 10.80 6.89 19.12
C VAL A 302 11.71 7.95 18.46
N GLY A 303 12.11 7.75 17.22
CA GLY A 303 13.00 8.64 16.47
C GLY A 303 12.42 10.02 16.16
N ARG A 304 11.08 10.17 16.09
CA ARG A 304 10.41 11.44 15.77
C ARG A 304 10.62 12.54 16.83
N HIS A 305 10.88 12.17 18.11
CA HIS A 305 11.06 13.14 19.19
C HIS A 305 12.20 14.15 18.95
N GLY A 306 13.16 13.81 18.11
CA GLY A 306 14.20 14.72 17.62
C GLY A 306 13.84 15.48 16.35
N ARG A 307 12.54 15.69 16.04
CA ARG A 307 12.07 16.29 14.77
C ARG A 307 12.63 15.56 13.55
N TYR A 308 12.62 14.23 13.60
CA TYR A 308 13.12 13.34 12.53
C TYR A 308 14.61 13.49 12.19
N ARG A 309 15.41 14.14 13.05
CA ARG A 309 16.85 14.32 12.78
C ARG A 309 17.61 13.01 12.72
N ALA A 310 17.31 12.08 13.63
CA ALA A 310 17.98 10.77 13.65
C ALA A 310 17.61 9.89 12.43
N PRO A 311 16.34 9.70 12.07
CA PRO A 311 15.97 9.03 10.84
C PRO A 311 16.59 9.65 9.58
N MET A 312 16.56 10.99 9.45
CA MET A 312 17.17 11.67 8.32
C MET A 312 18.69 11.52 8.27
N ALA A 313 19.35 11.56 9.43
CA ALA A 313 20.79 11.33 9.52
C ALA A 313 21.16 9.89 9.11
N ALA A 314 20.37 8.91 9.55
CA ALA A 314 20.56 7.49 9.18
C ALA A 314 20.44 7.28 7.67
N LEU A 315 19.44 7.89 7.03
CA LEU A 315 19.27 7.82 5.57
C LEU A 315 20.47 8.43 4.81
N ARG A 316 21.02 9.56 5.30
CA ARG A 316 22.21 10.17 4.69
C ARG A 316 23.47 9.31 4.87
N TRP A 317 23.65 8.78 6.09
CA TRP A 317 24.87 8.05 6.41
C TRP A 317 24.94 6.66 5.80
N ARG A 318 23.83 5.91 5.83
CA ARG A 318 23.77 4.52 5.30
C ARG A 318 23.35 4.45 3.85
N GLY A 319 22.81 5.55 3.30
CA GLY A 319 22.12 5.58 2.02
C GLY A 319 20.67 5.08 2.13
N ALA A 320 19.76 5.72 1.41
CA ALA A 320 18.34 5.42 1.48
C ALA A 320 18.01 4.00 1.03
N GLU A 321 18.64 3.53 -0.06
CA GLU A 321 18.41 2.20 -0.62
C GLU A 321 18.74 1.08 0.37
N ARG A 322 19.94 1.12 0.94
CA ARG A 322 20.36 0.12 1.95
C ARG A 322 19.49 0.13 3.19
N LEU A 323 19.15 1.33 3.68
CA LEU A 323 18.32 1.45 4.87
C LEU A 323 16.91 0.92 4.64
N MET A 324 16.31 1.20 3.46
CA MET A 324 15.01 0.65 3.09
C MET A 324 15.07 -0.87 2.98
N GLN A 325 16.05 -1.44 2.30
CA GLN A 325 16.24 -2.89 2.23
C GLN A 325 16.39 -3.52 3.62
N ASP A 326 17.20 -2.92 4.51
CA ASP A 326 17.37 -3.40 5.88
C ASP A 326 16.06 -3.38 6.68
N PHE A 327 15.20 -2.38 6.47
CA PHE A 327 13.90 -2.27 7.14
C PHE A 327 12.94 -3.43 6.78
N TYR A 328 13.04 -3.97 5.57
CA TYR A 328 12.09 -4.99 5.10
C TYR A 328 12.65 -6.43 5.12
N ARG A 329 13.92 -6.63 5.49
CA ARG A 329 14.55 -7.96 5.58
C ARG A 329 14.26 -8.70 6.88
N TYR A 330 13.69 -8.05 7.88
CA TYR A 330 13.52 -8.59 9.24
C TYR A 330 14.84 -9.20 9.76
N ASN A 331 15.87 -8.36 9.81
CA ASN A 331 17.22 -8.70 10.18
C ASN A 331 17.37 -9.02 11.69
N ARG A 332 18.55 -9.49 12.12
CA ARG A 332 18.84 -9.90 13.50
C ARG A 332 18.54 -8.80 14.53
N LEU A 333 18.82 -7.54 14.21
CA LEU A 333 18.52 -6.42 15.11
C LEU A 333 17.00 -6.26 15.28
N GLN A 334 16.24 -6.35 14.19
CA GLN A 334 14.79 -6.29 14.26
C GLN A 334 14.19 -7.47 15.03
N GLN A 335 14.75 -8.67 14.87
CA GLN A 335 14.35 -9.86 15.65
C GLN A 335 14.57 -9.63 17.15
N PHE A 336 15.72 -9.07 17.54
CA PHE A 336 16.02 -8.72 18.92
C PHE A 336 15.08 -7.64 19.49
N LEU A 337 14.77 -6.61 18.69
CA LEU A 337 13.89 -5.51 19.12
C LEU A 337 12.39 -5.85 19.08
N TYR A 338 11.99 -6.89 18.39
CA TYR A 338 10.58 -7.22 18.15
C TYR A 338 9.74 -7.36 19.43
N PRO A 339 10.17 -8.06 20.51
CA PRO A 339 9.39 -8.16 21.74
C PRO A 339 9.11 -6.79 22.38
N LEU A 340 10.11 -5.91 22.41
CA LEU A 340 9.98 -4.54 22.92
C LEU A 340 9.05 -3.71 22.04
N ALA A 341 9.25 -3.73 20.73
CA ALA A 341 8.43 -3.03 19.75
C ALA A 341 6.96 -3.46 19.82
N ARG A 342 6.72 -4.75 19.94
CA ARG A 342 5.38 -5.33 20.10
C ARG A 342 4.70 -4.84 21.38
N GLY A 343 5.43 -4.82 22.51
CA GLY A 343 4.95 -4.26 23.79
C GLY A 343 4.57 -2.79 23.65
N TYR A 344 5.44 -1.99 23.03
CA TYR A 344 5.19 -0.57 22.76
C TYR A 344 3.93 -0.36 21.89
N VAL A 345 3.81 -1.05 20.77
CA VAL A 345 2.67 -0.91 19.85
C VAL A 345 1.36 -1.29 20.54
N ARG A 346 1.34 -2.33 21.37
CA ARG A 346 0.15 -2.71 22.18
C ARG A 346 -0.33 -1.61 23.12
N VAL A 347 0.61 -0.89 23.72
CA VAL A 347 0.29 0.22 24.65
C VAL A 347 -0.14 1.46 23.87
N MET A 348 0.60 1.83 22.84
CA MET A 348 0.39 3.09 22.10
C MET A 348 -0.75 2.99 21.07
N HIS A 349 -1.07 1.79 20.59
CA HIS A 349 -2.11 1.51 19.60
C HIS A 349 -2.97 0.32 20.05
N PRO A 350 -3.72 0.44 21.18
CA PRO A 350 -4.42 -0.71 21.80
C PRO A 350 -5.53 -1.32 20.93
N HIS A 351 -5.93 -0.62 19.87
CA HIS A 351 -6.91 -1.12 18.90
C HIS A 351 -6.31 -2.03 17.83
N LEU A 352 -4.97 -2.14 17.77
CA LEU A 352 -4.29 -3.02 16.83
C LEU A 352 -4.03 -4.40 17.45
N THR A 353 -4.23 -5.42 16.63
CA THR A 353 -3.83 -6.77 16.99
C THR A 353 -2.36 -6.96 16.59
N VAL A 354 -1.43 -7.05 17.56
CA VAL A 354 0.02 -7.25 17.34
C VAL A 354 0.55 -8.36 18.24
#